data_b7cf8b45a28acdad565261126dcbb01c
#
_entry.id   b7cf8b45a28acdad565261126dcbb01c
#
_cell.length_a   1.000
_cell.length_b   1.000
_cell.length_c   1.000
_cell.angle_alpha   90.00
_cell.angle_beta   90.00
_cell.angle_gamma   90.00
#
_symmetry.space_group_name_H-M   'P 1'
#
loop_
_entity.id
_entity.type
_entity.pdbx_description
1 polymer ?
#
loop_
_entity_poly.entity_id
_entity_poly.type
_entity_poly.pdbx_seq_one_letter_code
_entity_poly.pdbx_strand_id
1 'polypeptide(L)'
;MRKLAFFLFVVSLALFRGQAHAQRCLPGMKGIRLTAGMADGFYSPSSKNETSYSFGASLATYTKGGNQWVFGAEYLRRYHPYRENRIPVEQFTGGGGFFCNVLSDGSKTFFLSAGVSALAGYETVNGGKKLLSDGSTIRNQDGFVYGGAITLQAETYLSDRLVLLLYGRERCLWGGSTGHFHVQYGVGLKIMMD
;
A
#
# COMPACT_ATOMS: atom_id res chain seq x y z
N MET A 1 -28.89 13.66 -3.74
CA MET A 1 -28.79 12.20 -3.92
C MET A 1 -27.43 11.62 -3.48
N ARG A 2 -26.28 12.20 -3.83
CA ARG A 2 -24.95 11.69 -3.42
C ARG A 2 -24.73 11.64 -1.89
N LYS A 3 -25.21 12.63 -1.12
CA LYS A 3 -25.10 12.67 0.34
C LYS A 3 -25.97 11.60 1.04
N LEU A 4 -27.12 11.29 0.46
CA LEU A 4 -28.02 10.25 0.98
C LEU A 4 -27.43 8.85 0.73
N ALA A 5 -26.82 8.61 -0.43
CA ALA A 5 -26.13 7.35 -0.73
C ALA A 5 -24.93 7.11 0.19
N PHE A 6 -24.16 8.15 0.49
CA PHE A 6 -23.06 8.07 1.45
C PHE A 6 -23.55 7.78 2.87
N PHE A 7 -24.65 8.44 3.31
CA PHE A 7 -25.25 8.18 4.61
C PHE A 7 -25.81 6.76 4.72
N LEU A 8 -26.50 6.26 3.70
CA LEU A 8 -26.99 4.87 3.64
C LEU A 8 -25.85 3.86 3.66
N PHE A 9 -24.74 4.15 2.98
CA PHE A 9 -23.55 3.31 3.01
C PHE A 9 -22.92 3.24 4.41
N VAL A 10 -22.80 4.38 5.10
CA VAL A 10 -22.29 4.43 6.49
C VAL A 10 -23.23 3.73 7.46
N VAL A 11 -24.56 3.90 7.30
CA VAL A 11 -25.57 3.22 8.13
C VAL A 11 -25.57 1.72 7.86
N SER A 12 -25.41 1.26 6.62
CA SER A 12 -25.30 -0.17 6.32
C SER A 12 -24.06 -0.80 6.95
N LEU A 13 -22.92 -0.10 6.97
CA LEU A 13 -21.71 -0.55 7.68
C LEU A 13 -21.92 -0.64 9.21
N ALA A 14 -22.75 0.22 9.78
CA ALA A 14 -23.06 0.22 11.21
C ALA A 14 -24.04 -0.91 11.63
N LEU A 15 -24.86 -1.40 10.69
CA LEU A 15 -25.85 -2.48 10.95
C LEU A 15 -25.25 -3.88 10.88
N PHE A 16 -24.05 -4.07 10.32
CA PHE A 16 -23.33 -5.36 10.33
C PHE A 16 -22.65 -5.64 11.68
N ARG A 17 -23.36 -5.45 12.79
CA ARG A 17 -22.91 -5.92 14.11
C ARG A 17 -23.21 -7.39 14.27
N GLY A 18 -22.52 -8.23 13.52
CA GLY A 18 -22.46 -9.66 13.79
C GLY A 18 -21.66 -9.86 15.09
N GLN A 19 -22.32 -10.27 16.15
CA GLN A 19 -21.65 -10.75 17.38
C GLN A 19 -21.02 -12.12 17.09
N ALA A 20 -19.89 -12.12 16.39
CA ALA A 20 -19.04 -13.29 16.35
C ALA A 20 -17.93 -13.08 17.38
N HIS A 21 -17.99 -13.77 18.49
CA HIS A 21 -16.88 -13.93 19.43
C HIS A 21 -15.79 -14.84 18.84
N ALA A 22 -15.42 -14.64 17.59
CA ALA A 22 -14.29 -15.32 17.02
C ALA A 22 -13.02 -14.77 17.68
N GLN A 23 -12.13 -15.66 18.08
CA GLN A 23 -10.80 -15.29 18.58
C GLN A 23 -10.00 -14.73 17.40
N ARG A 24 -10.03 -13.41 17.22
CA ARG A 24 -9.35 -12.71 16.11
C ARG A 24 -7.90 -12.42 16.51
N CYS A 25 -7.01 -12.41 15.54
CA CYS A 25 -5.58 -12.09 15.72
C CYS A 25 -4.84 -13.02 16.68
N LEU A 26 -5.13 -14.31 16.64
CA LEU A 26 -4.37 -15.30 17.39
C LEU A 26 -2.94 -15.41 16.86
N PRO A 27 -1.96 -15.63 17.74
CA PRO A 27 -0.60 -15.92 17.32
C PRO A 27 -0.55 -17.12 16.37
N GLY A 28 0.13 -16.96 15.23
CA GLY A 28 0.23 -17.98 14.19
C GLY A 28 -0.82 -17.89 13.09
N MET A 29 -1.93 -17.18 13.29
CA MET A 29 -2.89 -16.94 12.21
C MET A 29 -2.21 -16.21 11.05
N LYS A 30 -2.58 -16.63 9.84
CA LYS A 30 -2.04 -16.06 8.60
C LYS A 30 -3.16 -15.40 7.80
N GLY A 31 -2.80 -14.42 6.99
CA GLY A 31 -3.74 -13.79 6.07
C GLY A 31 -3.03 -13.31 4.80
N ILE A 32 -3.67 -13.53 3.66
CA ILE A 32 -3.23 -12.97 2.39
C ILE A 32 -3.81 -11.57 2.27
N ARG A 33 -2.96 -10.58 2.00
CA ARG A 33 -3.34 -9.18 1.80
C ARG A 33 -3.19 -8.83 0.34
N LEU A 34 -4.21 -8.22 -0.23
CA LEU A 34 -4.17 -7.58 -1.54
C LEU A 34 -4.40 -6.09 -1.33
N THR A 35 -3.52 -5.27 -1.89
CA THR A 35 -3.56 -3.82 -1.71
C THR A 35 -3.56 -3.10 -3.04
N ALA A 36 -4.26 -1.99 -3.10
CA ALA A 36 -4.25 -1.05 -4.21
C ALA A 36 -4.12 0.36 -3.66
N GLY A 37 -3.33 1.20 -4.33
CA GLY A 37 -3.05 2.54 -3.82
C GLY A 37 -2.50 3.48 -4.87
N MET A 38 -2.18 4.68 -4.40
CA MET A 38 -1.55 5.76 -5.16
C MET A 38 -0.31 6.24 -4.42
N ALA A 39 0.69 6.69 -5.14
CA ALA A 39 1.90 7.31 -4.59
C ALA A 39 2.04 8.74 -5.09
N ASP A 40 2.52 9.65 -4.21
CA ASP A 40 2.83 11.06 -4.49
C ASP A 40 1.67 11.91 -5.05
N GLY A 41 0.41 11.43 -4.98
CA GLY A 41 -0.75 12.10 -5.57
C GLY A 41 -1.27 13.34 -4.83
N PHE A 42 -0.85 13.60 -3.58
CA PHE A 42 -1.35 14.74 -2.78
C PHE A 42 -0.40 15.93 -2.70
N TYR A 43 0.88 15.79 -3.06
CA TYR A 43 1.91 16.78 -2.70
C TYR A 43 2.28 17.78 -3.79
N SER A 44 1.70 17.72 -4.99
CA SER A 44 2.03 18.69 -6.02
C SER A 44 0.80 19.46 -6.53
N PRO A 45 0.53 20.66 -5.97
CA PRO A 45 -0.52 21.55 -6.51
C PRO A 45 -0.22 22.01 -7.94
N SER A 46 1.03 21.84 -8.40
CA SER A 46 1.51 22.31 -9.71
C SER A 46 1.56 21.23 -10.79
N SER A 47 1.46 19.94 -10.45
CA SER A 47 1.56 18.86 -11.43
C SER A 47 0.20 18.24 -11.74
N LYS A 48 -0.52 18.85 -12.66
CA LYS A 48 -1.84 18.41 -13.13
C LYS A 48 -1.86 17.04 -13.83
N ASN A 49 -0.72 16.32 -13.96
CA ASN A 49 -0.60 15.15 -14.83
C ASN A 49 0.21 13.98 -14.27
N GLU A 50 0.61 13.99 -12.99
CA GLU A 50 1.26 12.84 -12.37
C GLU A 50 0.21 11.89 -11.82
N THR A 51 -0.02 10.80 -12.52
CA THR A 51 -0.88 9.72 -12.05
C THR A 51 0.02 8.55 -11.68
N SER A 52 -0.12 8.06 -10.47
CA SER A 52 0.56 6.85 -10.01
C SER A 52 -0.45 5.86 -9.46
N TYR A 53 -0.18 4.58 -9.64
CA TYR A 53 -0.95 3.52 -9.02
C TYR A 53 -0.02 2.40 -8.56
N SER A 54 -0.43 1.72 -7.52
CA SER A 54 0.28 0.57 -6.99
C SER A 54 -0.66 -0.59 -6.71
N PHE A 55 -0.14 -1.79 -6.89
CA PHE A 55 -0.81 -3.03 -6.53
C PHE A 55 0.17 -3.91 -5.76
N GLY A 56 -0.27 -4.49 -4.66
CA GLY A 56 0.56 -5.35 -3.83
C GLY A 56 -0.15 -6.60 -3.37
N ALA A 57 0.66 -7.65 -3.19
CA ALA A 57 0.24 -8.89 -2.56
C ALA A 57 1.21 -9.25 -1.45
N SER A 58 0.71 -9.60 -0.28
CA SER A 58 1.56 -9.94 0.87
C SER A 58 0.91 -10.95 1.79
N LEU A 59 1.74 -11.66 2.54
CA LEU A 59 1.36 -12.58 3.59
C LEU A 59 1.59 -11.91 4.94
N ALA A 60 0.55 -11.84 5.75
CA ALA A 60 0.62 -11.39 7.13
C ALA A 60 0.56 -12.60 8.07
N THR A 61 1.41 -12.62 9.09
CA THR A 61 1.41 -13.63 10.15
C THR A 61 1.30 -12.91 11.48
N TYR A 62 0.25 -13.20 12.23
CA TYR A 62 0.01 -12.59 13.53
C TYR A 62 0.93 -13.17 14.60
N THR A 63 1.35 -12.31 15.52
CA THR A 63 2.09 -12.66 16.73
C THR A 63 1.30 -12.24 17.96
N LYS A 64 1.88 -12.38 19.14
CA LYS A 64 1.22 -11.99 20.40
C LYS A 64 0.85 -10.50 20.39
N GLY A 65 -0.30 -10.16 20.98
CA GLY A 65 -0.76 -8.78 21.12
C GLY A 65 -1.38 -8.15 19.87
N GLY A 66 -1.66 -8.94 18.82
CA GLY A 66 -2.17 -8.43 17.55
C GLY A 66 -1.11 -7.82 16.64
N ASN A 67 0.16 -7.96 17.00
CA ASN A 67 1.28 -7.59 16.13
C ASN A 67 1.37 -8.55 14.95
N GLN A 68 2.02 -8.14 13.86
CA GLN A 68 2.12 -8.98 12.67
C GLN A 68 3.44 -8.79 11.92
N TRP A 69 3.96 -9.88 11.39
CA TRP A 69 4.97 -9.88 10.34
C TRP A 69 4.27 -9.86 8.99
N VAL A 70 4.76 -9.04 8.07
CA VAL A 70 4.19 -8.92 6.73
C VAL A 70 5.32 -9.03 5.72
N PHE A 71 5.19 -9.98 4.78
CA PHE A 71 6.14 -10.17 3.68
C PHE A 71 5.38 -10.17 2.36
N GLY A 72 5.88 -9.48 1.35
CA GLY A 72 5.20 -9.42 0.08
C GLY A 72 5.94 -8.68 -1.00
N ALA A 73 5.22 -8.49 -2.10
CA ALA A 73 5.71 -7.78 -3.27
C ALA A 73 4.68 -6.73 -3.71
N GLU A 74 5.17 -5.68 -4.32
CA GLU A 74 4.37 -4.56 -4.82
C GLU A 74 4.88 -4.13 -6.18
N TYR A 75 3.95 -3.87 -7.08
CA TYR A 75 4.17 -3.18 -8.34
C TYR A 75 3.65 -1.76 -8.23
N LEU A 76 4.48 -0.79 -8.60
CA LEU A 76 4.13 0.62 -8.66
C LEU A 76 4.45 1.15 -10.05
N ARG A 77 3.51 1.87 -10.64
CA ARG A 77 3.73 2.59 -11.89
C ARG A 77 3.40 4.05 -11.71
N ARG A 78 4.31 4.89 -12.16
CA ARG A 78 4.24 6.34 -12.10
C ARG A 78 4.48 6.94 -13.47
N TYR A 79 3.82 8.04 -13.78
CA TYR A 79 4.01 8.77 -15.01
C TYR A 79 4.62 10.13 -14.71
N HIS A 80 5.79 10.40 -15.28
CA HIS A 80 6.42 11.72 -15.24
C HIS A 80 6.11 12.49 -16.51
N PRO A 81 5.59 13.71 -16.42
CA PRO A 81 5.36 14.55 -17.60
C PRO A 81 6.71 15.00 -18.18
N TYR A 82 6.89 14.81 -19.47
CA TYR A 82 8.03 15.31 -20.23
C TYR A 82 7.53 15.93 -21.53
N ARG A 83 7.52 17.26 -21.61
CA ARG A 83 6.94 18.05 -22.72
C ARG A 83 5.48 17.63 -22.96
N GLU A 84 5.17 17.11 -24.16
CA GLU A 84 3.84 16.59 -24.52
C GLU A 84 3.67 15.08 -24.22
N ASN A 85 4.74 14.40 -23.81
CA ASN A 85 4.75 12.95 -23.54
C ASN A 85 4.79 12.66 -22.05
N ARG A 86 4.47 11.41 -21.70
CA ARG A 86 4.55 10.88 -20.33
C ARG A 86 5.54 9.72 -20.30
N ILE A 87 6.56 9.82 -19.45
CA ILE A 87 7.55 8.76 -19.27
C ILE A 87 7.07 7.85 -18.13
N PRO A 88 6.78 6.57 -18.41
CA PRO A 88 6.44 5.63 -17.36
C PRO A 88 7.70 5.22 -16.58
N VAL A 89 7.58 5.23 -15.25
CA VAL A 89 8.53 4.63 -14.32
C VAL A 89 7.82 3.53 -13.58
N GLU A 90 8.36 2.34 -13.66
CA GLU A 90 7.80 1.11 -13.09
C GLU A 90 8.75 0.59 -12.02
N GLN A 91 8.21 0.23 -10.86
CA GLN A 91 8.98 -0.35 -9.76
C GLN A 91 8.35 -1.68 -9.35
N PHE A 92 9.19 -2.71 -9.27
CA PHE A 92 8.87 -3.97 -8.61
C PHE A 92 9.67 -4.04 -7.32
N THR A 93 8.97 -4.03 -6.19
CA THR A 93 9.62 -4.10 -4.87
C THR A 93 9.09 -5.27 -4.09
N GLY A 94 10.01 -6.05 -3.51
CA GLY A 94 9.71 -7.02 -2.47
C GLY A 94 10.13 -6.47 -1.11
N GLY A 95 9.50 -6.94 -0.05
CA GLY A 95 9.89 -6.48 1.27
C GLY A 95 9.25 -7.26 2.40
N GLY A 96 9.76 -6.97 3.59
CA GLY A 96 9.26 -7.52 4.84
C GLY A 96 9.26 -6.48 5.93
N GLY A 97 8.27 -6.55 6.82
CA GLY A 97 8.16 -5.59 7.90
C GLY A 97 7.43 -6.14 9.12
N PHE A 98 7.61 -5.45 10.21
CA PHE A 98 6.93 -5.72 11.47
C PHE A 98 5.97 -4.58 11.79
N PHE A 99 4.75 -4.94 12.17
CA PHE A 99 3.68 -4.02 12.53
C PHE A 99 3.27 -4.25 13.96
N CYS A 100 3.37 -3.19 14.76
CA CYS A 100 2.89 -3.18 16.14
C CYS A 100 1.44 -2.71 16.16
N ASN A 101 0.59 -3.44 16.86
CA ASN A 101 -0.75 -2.99 17.18
C ASN A 101 -0.68 -1.86 18.21
N VAL A 102 -1.07 -0.65 17.82
CA VAL A 102 -1.05 0.55 18.67
C VAL A 102 -2.37 0.69 19.41
N LEU A 103 -3.48 0.38 18.74
CA LEU A 103 -4.82 0.55 19.26
C LEU A 103 -5.74 -0.55 18.74
N SER A 104 -6.56 -1.10 19.60
CA SER A 104 -7.64 -2.02 19.20
C SER A 104 -8.88 -1.78 20.05
N ASP A 105 -10.04 -1.94 19.45
CA ASP A 105 -11.30 -1.89 20.20
C ASP A 105 -11.49 -3.13 21.08
N GLY A 106 -12.37 -3.02 22.07
CA GLY A 106 -12.69 -4.13 22.98
C GLY A 106 -13.28 -5.36 22.28
N SER A 107 -13.97 -5.16 21.15
CA SER A 107 -14.57 -6.20 20.32
C SER A 107 -13.59 -6.88 19.37
N LYS A 108 -12.34 -6.39 19.30
CA LYS A 108 -11.33 -6.87 18.35
C LYS A 108 -11.79 -6.79 16.88
N THR A 109 -12.60 -5.78 16.57
CA THR A 109 -13.12 -5.55 15.22
C THR A 109 -12.28 -4.53 14.47
N PHE A 110 -11.71 -3.58 15.20
CA PHE A 110 -10.86 -2.51 14.67
C PHE A 110 -9.46 -2.59 15.28
N PHE A 111 -8.46 -2.42 14.43
CA PHE A 111 -7.04 -2.35 14.82
C PHE A 111 -6.36 -1.19 14.11
N LEU A 112 -5.59 -0.40 14.86
CA LEU A 112 -4.68 0.59 14.31
C LEU A 112 -3.26 0.12 14.59
N SER A 113 -2.47 -0.03 13.55
CA SER A 113 -1.10 -0.54 13.65
C SER A 113 -0.12 0.41 12.98
N ALA A 114 1.06 0.54 13.59
CA ALA A 114 2.21 1.21 13.01
C ALA A 114 3.30 0.19 12.72
N GLY A 115 3.95 0.30 11.57
CA GLY A 115 4.95 -0.68 11.15
C GLY A 115 6.13 -0.05 10.45
N VAL A 116 7.24 -0.80 10.49
CA VAL A 116 8.45 -0.52 9.73
C VAL A 116 8.75 -1.69 8.82
N SER A 117 9.26 -1.41 7.62
CA SER A 117 9.59 -2.45 6.64
C SER A 117 10.86 -2.11 5.90
N ALA A 118 11.59 -3.15 5.51
CA ALA A 118 12.69 -3.08 4.56
C ALA A 118 12.16 -3.44 3.17
N LEU A 119 12.63 -2.72 2.16
CA LEU A 119 12.20 -2.86 0.77
C LEU A 119 13.44 -3.01 -0.12
N ALA A 120 13.34 -3.88 -1.11
CA ALA A 120 14.34 -4.02 -2.17
C ALA A 120 13.64 -4.37 -3.47
N GLY A 121 14.17 -3.90 -4.60
CA GLY A 121 13.51 -4.15 -5.87
C GLY A 121 14.26 -3.59 -7.05
N TYR A 122 13.53 -3.42 -8.13
CA TYR A 122 14.06 -2.94 -9.40
C TYR A 122 13.14 -1.88 -9.98
N GLU A 123 13.75 -0.80 -10.47
CA GLU A 123 13.06 0.28 -11.16
C GLU A 123 13.43 0.26 -12.64
N THR A 124 12.43 0.42 -13.49
CA THR A 124 12.58 0.50 -14.94
C THR A 124 11.97 1.81 -15.44
N VAL A 125 12.72 2.55 -16.20
CA VAL A 125 12.30 3.82 -16.83
C VAL A 125 12.01 3.58 -18.29
N ASN A 126 10.82 4.00 -18.76
CA ASN A 126 10.38 3.87 -20.17
C ASN A 126 10.47 2.42 -20.72
N GLY A 127 10.27 1.42 -19.85
CA GLY A 127 10.39 0.00 -20.24
C GLY A 127 11.79 -0.38 -20.74
N GLY A 128 12.86 0.25 -20.22
CA GLY A 128 14.25 0.03 -20.60
C GLY A 128 14.68 0.71 -21.92
N LYS A 129 13.79 1.45 -22.56
CA LYS A 129 14.09 2.13 -23.84
C LYS A 129 14.79 3.47 -23.59
N LYS A 130 16.01 3.61 -24.09
CA LYS A 130 16.81 4.83 -23.97
C LYS A 130 16.28 5.98 -24.81
N LEU A 131 15.73 5.69 -25.97
CA LEU A 131 15.29 6.69 -26.95
C LEU A 131 13.81 7.04 -26.73
N LEU A 132 13.53 8.32 -26.60
CA LEU A 132 12.17 8.86 -26.58
C LEU A 132 11.69 9.10 -28.02
N SER A 133 10.39 9.26 -28.20
CA SER A 133 9.76 9.52 -29.50
C SER A 133 10.20 10.83 -30.17
N ASP A 134 10.74 11.77 -29.39
CA ASP A 134 11.29 13.05 -29.87
C ASP A 134 12.80 13.00 -30.17
N GLY A 135 13.43 11.82 -30.15
CA GLY A 135 14.86 11.62 -30.38
C GLY A 135 15.75 11.93 -29.17
N SER A 136 15.18 12.35 -28.06
CA SER A 136 15.92 12.60 -26.82
C SER A 136 16.32 11.29 -26.15
N THR A 137 17.45 11.27 -25.42
CA THR A 137 17.96 10.09 -24.72
C THR A 137 17.79 10.23 -23.22
N ILE A 138 17.23 9.20 -22.57
CA ILE A 138 17.13 9.13 -21.12
C ILE A 138 18.49 8.76 -20.54
N ARG A 139 18.99 9.57 -19.59
CA ARG A 139 20.29 9.36 -18.93
C ARG A 139 20.22 8.36 -17.80
N ASN A 140 19.20 8.50 -16.92
CA ASN A 140 18.98 7.58 -15.81
C ASN A 140 18.08 6.46 -16.28
N GLN A 141 18.57 5.25 -16.15
CA GLN A 141 17.89 4.03 -16.59
C GLN A 141 17.59 3.15 -15.40
N ASP A 142 17.18 1.96 -15.77
CA ASP A 142 16.87 0.86 -14.88
C ASP A 142 17.92 0.69 -13.77
N GLY A 143 17.47 0.52 -12.54
CA GLY A 143 18.34 0.40 -11.39
C GLY A 143 17.76 -0.44 -10.27
N PHE A 144 18.65 -0.98 -9.44
CA PHE A 144 18.26 -1.63 -8.21
C PHE A 144 17.88 -0.56 -7.18
N VAL A 145 16.72 -0.73 -6.56
CA VAL A 145 16.23 0.16 -5.51
C VAL A 145 16.17 -0.60 -4.19
N TYR A 146 16.55 0.07 -3.12
CA TYR A 146 16.50 -0.48 -1.77
C TYR A 146 16.19 0.61 -0.76
N GLY A 147 15.65 0.21 0.38
CA GLY A 147 15.32 1.18 1.41
C GLY A 147 14.38 0.66 2.46
N GLY A 148 13.59 1.56 3.02
CA GLY A 148 12.62 1.24 4.06
C GLY A 148 11.34 2.02 3.91
N ALA A 149 10.36 1.63 4.72
CA ALA A 149 9.12 2.38 4.81
C ALA A 149 8.57 2.37 6.24
N ILE A 150 7.91 3.47 6.59
CA ILE A 150 7.07 3.57 7.79
C ILE A 150 5.64 3.56 7.32
N THR A 151 4.81 2.73 7.94
CA THR A 151 3.41 2.54 7.55
C THR A 151 2.50 2.69 8.77
N LEU A 152 1.45 3.46 8.60
CA LEU A 152 0.30 3.47 9.51
C LEU A 152 -0.85 2.77 8.79
N GLN A 153 -1.49 1.80 9.44
CA GLN A 153 -2.61 1.07 8.84
C GLN A 153 -3.75 0.89 9.83
N ALA A 154 -4.97 1.01 9.32
CA ALA A 154 -6.19 0.68 10.01
C ALA A 154 -6.80 -0.59 9.39
N GLU A 155 -7.18 -1.53 10.23
CA GLU A 155 -7.81 -2.79 9.86
C GLU A 155 -9.21 -2.87 10.47
N THR A 156 -10.19 -3.21 9.66
CA THR A 156 -11.56 -3.43 10.12
C THR A 156 -12.05 -4.78 9.66
N TYR A 157 -12.42 -5.64 10.58
CA TYR A 157 -12.99 -6.95 10.29
C TYR A 157 -14.42 -6.79 9.78
N LEU A 158 -14.65 -7.13 8.51
CA LEU A 158 -15.99 -7.19 7.91
C LEU A 158 -16.66 -8.53 8.23
N SER A 159 -15.85 -9.59 8.34
CA SER A 159 -16.25 -10.92 8.80
C SER A 159 -15.04 -11.60 9.46
N ASP A 160 -15.20 -12.82 9.95
CA ASP A 160 -14.08 -13.55 10.59
C ASP A 160 -12.94 -13.86 9.62
N ARG A 161 -13.22 -13.88 8.31
CA ARG A 161 -12.23 -14.16 7.27
C ARG A 161 -11.84 -12.95 6.43
N LEU A 162 -12.65 -11.89 6.43
CA LEU A 162 -12.44 -10.73 5.55
C LEU A 162 -12.17 -9.47 6.36
N VAL A 163 -11.04 -8.85 6.11
CA VAL A 163 -10.60 -7.61 6.77
C VAL A 163 -10.37 -6.54 5.71
N LEU A 164 -10.97 -5.37 5.92
CA LEU A 164 -10.71 -4.17 5.15
C LEU A 164 -9.48 -3.48 5.73
N LEU A 165 -8.59 -3.03 4.84
CA LEU A 165 -7.36 -2.31 5.17
C LEU A 165 -7.42 -0.89 4.59
N LEU A 166 -7.01 0.08 5.40
CA LEU A 166 -6.64 1.41 4.95
C LEU A 166 -5.20 1.65 5.39
N TYR A 167 -4.35 2.19 4.53
CA TYR A 167 -2.97 2.46 4.90
C TYR A 167 -2.44 3.75 4.31
N GLY A 168 -1.56 4.39 5.09
CA GLY A 168 -0.66 5.45 4.66
C GLY A 168 0.78 5.03 4.95
N ARG A 169 1.68 5.24 3.98
CA ARG A 169 3.06 4.78 4.03
C ARG A 169 3.98 5.88 3.50
N GLU A 170 5.04 6.14 4.22
CA GLU A 170 6.19 6.90 3.75
C GLU A 170 7.31 5.93 3.38
N ARG A 171 7.76 5.98 2.13
CA ARG A 171 8.86 5.15 1.61
C ARG A 171 10.09 6.00 1.44
N CYS A 172 11.22 5.51 1.92
CA CYS A 172 12.53 6.11 1.69
C CYS A 172 13.37 5.10 0.89
N LEU A 173 13.59 5.39 -0.40
CA LEU A 173 14.27 4.51 -1.34
C LEU A 173 15.51 5.17 -1.91
N TRP A 174 16.56 4.39 -2.06
CA TRP A 174 17.82 4.74 -2.72
C TRP A 174 18.02 3.89 -3.97
N GLY A 175 18.83 4.41 -4.90
CA GLY A 175 19.18 3.72 -6.14
C GLY A 175 18.23 3.98 -7.32
N GLY A 176 17.08 4.62 -7.09
CA GLY A 176 16.12 4.97 -8.12
C GLY A 176 16.46 6.26 -8.87
N SER A 177 15.77 6.47 -9.98
CA SER A 177 15.88 7.68 -10.82
C SER A 177 15.06 8.86 -10.29
N THR A 178 14.15 8.61 -9.36
CA THR A 178 13.26 9.58 -8.72
C THR A 178 13.71 9.88 -7.30
N GLY A 179 13.14 10.92 -6.67
CA GLY A 179 13.51 11.33 -5.30
C GLY A 179 13.44 10.18 -4.27
N HIS A 180 14.03 10.40 -3.11
CA HIS A 180 14.16 9.36 -2.10
C HIS A 180 12.87 9.11 -1.28
N PHE A 181 12.04 10.13 -1.11
CA PHE A 181 10.85 10.09 -0.27
C PHE A 181 9.58 10.02 -1.11
N HIS A 182 8.72 9.07 -0.80
CA HIS A 182 7.48 8.82 -1.53
C HIS A 182 6.35 8.49 -0.57
N VAL A 183 5.35 9.37 -0.52
CA VAL A 183 4.12 9.13 0.23
C VAL A 183 3.18 8.24 -0.59
N GLN A 184 2.71 7.18 0.00
CA GLN A 184 1.78 6.24 -0.58
C GLN A 184 0.58 6.04 0.34
N TYR A 185 -0.60 5.97 -0.22
CA TYR A 185 -1.84 5.65 0.51
C TYR A 185 -2.72 4.74 -0.33
N GLY A 186 -3.51 3.96 0.34
CA GLY A 186 -4.36 3.02 -0.37
C GLY A 186 -5.30 2.24 0.54
N VAL A 187 -5.97 1.32 -0.12
CA VAL A 187 -6.91 0.38 0.49
C VAL A 187 -6.47 -1.04 0.19
N GLY A 188 -6.96 -1.98 0.96
CA GLY A 188 -6.71 -3.40 0.70
C GLY A 188 -7.75 -4.28 1.34
N LEU A 189 -7.67 -5.53 0.96
CA LEU A 189 -8.43 -6.62 1.56
C LEU A 189 -7.45 -7.66 2.09
N LYS A 190 -7.71 -8.16 3.30
CA LYS A 190 -6.98 -9.28 3.88
C LYS A 190 -7.95 -10.44 4.05
N ILE A 191 -7.57 -11.58 3.54
CA ILE A 191 -8.31 -12.85 3.67
C ILE A 191 -7.56 -13.69 4.70
N MET A 192 -8.20 -13.95 5.84
CA MET A 192 -7.64 -14.76 6.90
C MET A 192 -7.69 -16.24 6.50
N MET A 193 -6.58 -16.92 6.73
CA MET A 193 -6.43 -18.35 6.53
C MET A 193 -6.41 -19.03 7.91
N ASP A 194 -7.14 -20.10 8.02
CA ASP A 194 -7.18 -20.96 9.21
C ASP A 194 -5.90 -21.79 9.32
#